data_48fa06c2b4b0cfed4fcacb786939ddc6
#
_entry.id   48fa06c2b4b0cfed4fcacb786939ddc6
#
_cell.length_a   1.000
_cell.length_b   1.000
_cell.length_c   1.000
_cell.angle_alpha   90.00
_cell.angle_beta   90.00
_cell.angle_gamma   90.00
#
_symmetry.space_group_name_H-M   'P 1'
#
loop_
_entity.id
_entity.type
_entity.pdbx_description
1 polymer ?
#
loop_
_entity_poly.entity_id
_entity_poly.type
_entity_poly.pdbx_seq_one_letter_code
_entity_poly.pdbx_strand_id
1 'polypeptide(L)'
;DIKGKLMDRGVPENEIAFIHDYETAEQKQKLFDKMNAGEVRILLGSTQKCGAGMNAQAKMIALHHLDCPLRPSDMEQRNGRIERQGNENPEVDIYRYVTNKSFDSYLFQILENKQKFISQVMTSKTPERTCADMDETALDYAEVKALCAGNPNITRGAFGKGRFYVIKTKRALRKM
;
A
#
# COMPACT_ATOMS: atom_id res chain seq x y z
N ASP A 1 -16.37 2.64 -9.49
CA ASP A 1 -16.99 3.15 -8.28
C ASP A 1 -16.16 4.23 -7.57
N ILE A 2 -14.83 4.06 -7.34
CA ILE A 2 -13.97 5.10 -6.73
C ILE A 2 -13.90 6.36 -7.60
N LYS A 3 -13.74 6.22 -8.92
CA LYS A 3 -13.70 7.35 -9.85
C LYS A 3 -14.99 8.17 -9.74
N GLY A 4 -16.16 7.52 -9.79
CA GLY A 4 -17.45 8.19 -9.64
C GLY A 4 -17.55 8.97 -8.33
N LYS A 5 -17.18 8.35 -7.21
CA LYS A 5 -17.19 9.03 -5.89
C LYS A 5 -16.24 10.21 -5.78
N LEU A 6 -15.12 10.20 -6.50
CA LEU A 6 -14.21 11.34 -6.56
C LEU A 6 -14.82 12.49 -7.38
N MET A 7 -15.46 12.16 -8.51
CA MET A 7 -16.17 13.13 -9.33
C MET A 7 -17.35 13.77 -8.56
N ASP A 8 -18.12 12.99 -7.84
CA ASP A 8 -19.21 13.48 -6.97
C ASP A 8 -18.73 14.45 -5.90
N ARG A 9 -17.44 14.36 -5.53
CA ARG A 9 -16.78 15.28 -4.58
C ARG A 9 -16.07 16.46 -5.25
N GLY A 10 -16.29 16.66 -6.55
CA GLY A 10 -15.80 17.82 -7.28
C GLY A 10 -14.42 17.64 -7.93
N VAL A 11 -13.89 16.42 -8.01
CA VAL A 11 -12.65 16.19 -8.77
C VAL A 11 -13.01 16.08 -10.26
N PRO A 12 -12.44 16.93 -11.14
CA PRO A 12 -12.69 16.85 -12.56
C PRO A 12 -12.30 15.50 -13.18
N GLU A 13 -13.10 14.98 -14.09
CA GLU A 13 -12.87 13.67 -14.69
C GLU A 13 -11.51 13.58 -15.40
N ASN A 14 -11.09 14.62 -16.07
CA ASN A 14 -9.83 14.69 -16.81
C ASN A 14 -8.59 14.65 -15.90
N GLU A 15 -8.75 14.88 -14.60
CA GLU A 15 -7.67 14.79 -13.60
C GLU A 15 -7.57 13.41 -12.94
N ILE A 16 -8.48 12.49 -13.27
CA ILE A 16 -8.51 11.12 -12.75
C ILE A 16 -8.20 10.16 -13.89
N ALA A 17 -7.11 9.43 -13.78
CA ALA A 17 -6.72 8.40 -14.74
C ALA A 17 -6.83 7.00 -14.13
N PHE A 18 -7.16 6.03 -14.98
CA PHE A 18 -7.16 4.61 -14.64
C PHE A 18 -6.12 3.90 -15.49
N ILE A 19 -5.09 3.32 -14.86
CA ILE A 19 -3.94 2.75 -15.59
C ILE A 19 -4.32 1.68 -16.60
N HIS A 20 -5.46 1.01 -16.38
CA HIS A 20 -5.94 -0.05 -17.27
C HIS A 20 -6.45 0.48 -18.62
N ASP A 21 -6.77 1.79 -18.71
CA ASP A 21 -7.19 2.42 -19.96
C ASP A 21 -6.00 2.69 -20.91
N TYR A 22 -4.76 2.44 -20.43
CA TYR A 22 -3.52 2.66 -21.15
C TYR A 22 -2.79 1.33 -21.36
N GLU A 23 -2.88 0.77 -22.55
CA GLU A 23 -2.34 -0.55 -22.85
C GLU A 23 -0.87 -0.49 -23.29
N THR A 24 -0.53 0.47 -24.15
CA THR A 24 0.82 0.57 -24.72
C THR A 24 1.79 1.33 -23.82
N ALA A 25 3.08 1.05 -23.98
CA ALA A 25 4.14 1.76 -23.25
C ALA A 25 4.12 3.28 -23.56
N GLU A 26 3.86 3.65 -24.80
CA GLU A 26 3.78 5.06 -25.21
C GLU A 26 2.60 5.80 -24.56
N GLN A 27 1.44 5.14 -24.48
CA GLN A 27 0.27 5.72 -23.81
C GLN A 27 0.54 5.94 -22.33
N LYS A 28 1.17 4.95 -21.67
CA LYS A 28 1.57 5.06 -20.24
C LYS A 28 2.58 6.18 -20.03
N GLN A 29 3.57 6.31 -20.92
CA GLN A 29 4.54 7.40 -20.82
C GLN A 29 3.86 8.77 -20.90
N LYS A 30 2.98 8.97 -21.87
CA LYS A 30 2.18 10.21 -22.00
C LYS A 30 1.34 10.50 -20.75
N LEU A 31 0.78 9.45 -20.12
CA LEU A 31 0.06 9.59 -18.86
C LEU A 31 0.99 10.06 -17.73
N PHE A 32 2.18 9.45 -17.63
CA PHE A 32 3.15 9.82 -16.58
C PHE A 32 3.69 11.24 -16.78
N ASP A 33 3.86 11.67 -18.02
CA ASP A 33 4.24 13.05 -18.35
C ASP A 33 3.15 14.04 -17.91
N LYS A 34 1.87 13.72 -18.12
CA LYS A 34 0.73 14.52 -17.64
C LYS A 34 0.66 14.56 -16.10
N MET A 35 0.97 13.46 -15.42
CA MET A 35 1.05 13.44 -13.98
C MET A 35 2.18 14.33 -13.46
N ASN A 36 3.36 14.25 -14.06
CA ASN A 36 4.50 15.09 -13.71
C ASN A 36 4.24 16.58 -14.02
N ALA A 37 3.48 16.87 -15.06
CA ALA A 37 3.01 18.23 -15.36
C ALA A 37 1.96 18.73 -14.34
N GLY A 38 1.25 17.81 -13.67
CA GLY A 38 0.18 18.12 -12.72
C GLY A 38 -1.21 18.22 -13.37
N GLU A 39 -1.34 17.81 -14.62
CA GLU A 39 -2.62 17.77 -15.34
C GLU A 39 -3.51 16.61 -14.83
N VAL A 40 -2.90 15.49 -14.47
CA VAL A 40 -3.57 14.35 -13.86
C VAL A 40 -3.14 14.26 -12.39
N ARG A 41 -4.09 14.47 -11.49
CA ARG A 41 -3.84 14.46 -10.03
C ARG A 41 -3.99 13.10 -9.37
N ILE A 42 -4.85 12.24 -9.90
CA ILE A 42 -5.20 10.95 -9.29
C ILE A 42 -5.00 9.83 -10.31
N LEU A 43 -4.12 8.89 -9.98
CA LEU A 43 -3.93 7.65 -10.74
C LEU A 43 -4.49 6.47 -9.95
N LEU A 44 -5.45 5.78 -10.54
CA LEU A 44 -5.97 4.50 -10.04
C LEU A 44 -5.28 3.36 -10.79
N GLY A 45 -4.70 2.42 -10.05
CA GLY A 45 -3.99 1.33 -10.72
C GLY A 45 -3.73 0.12 -9.84
N SER A 46 -3.43 -0.99 -10.47
CA SER A 46 -2.97 -2.21 -9.81
C SER A 46 -1.45 -2.26 -9.73
N THR A 47 -0.92 -2.99 -8.74
CA THR A 47 0.53 -3.19 -8.57
C THR A 47 1.21 -3.71 -9.83
N GLN A 48 0.57 -4.64 -10.54
CA GLN A 48 1.12 -5.22 -11.76
C GLN A 48 1.21 -4.22 -12.90
N LYS A 49 0.16 -3.43 -13.15
CA LYS A 49 0.11 -2.47 -14.26
C LYS A 49 0.95 -1.22 -14.00
N CYS A 50 1.07 -0.80 -12.75
CA CYS A 50 1.96 0.29 -12.32
C CYS A 50 3.39 -0.20 -12.01
N GLY A 51 3.66 -1.52 -12.13
CA GLY A 51 4.86 -2.15 -11.61
C GLY A 51 6.16 -1.72 -12.27
N ALA A 52 6.35 -1.98 -13.57
CA ALA A 52 7.60 -1.71 -14.25
C ALA A 52 7.59 -0.34 -14.96
N GLY A 53 8.68 0.44 -14.81
CA GLY A 53 8.91 1.63 -15.63
C GLY A 53 8.06 2.87 -15.31
N MET A 54 7.29 2.89 -14.21
CA MET A 54 6.52 4.07 -13.84
C MET A 54 7.45 5.21 -13.37
N ASN A 55 7.41 6.33 -14.06
CA ASN A 55 8.21 7.54 -13.78
C ASN A 55 7.26 8.75 -13.64
N ALA A 56 6.36 8.72 -12.65
CA ALA A 56 5.34 9.73 -12.43
C ALA A 56 5.46 10.41 -11.06
N GLN A 57 6.64 10.34 -10.44
CA GLN A 57 6.83 10.73 -9.03
C GLN A 57 6.98 12.23 -8.78
N ALA A 58 7.24 13.06 -9.80
CA ALA A 58 7.69 14.44 -9.58
C ALA A 58 6.76 15.23 -8.63
N LYS A 59 5.46 15.14 -8.81
CA LYS A 59 4.47 15.86 -8.01
C LYS A 59 3.62 14.97 -7.10
N MET A 60 4.00 13.69 -6.92
CA MET A 60 3.25 12.79 -6.05
C MET A 60 3.40 13.19 -4.58
N ILE A 61 2.28 13.44 -3.91
CA ILE A 61 2.22 13.82 -2.48
C ILE A 61 1.71 12.70 -1.59
N ALA A 62 0.92 11.78 -2.15
CA ALA A 62 0.29 10.72 -1.37
C ALA A 62 0.19 9.41 -2.15
N LEU A 63 0.34 8.30 -1.43
CA LEU A 63 0.13 6.94 -1.90
C LEU A 63 -0.93 6.26 -1.04
N HIS A 64 -1.93 5.67 -1.68
CA HIS A 64 -3.06 5.01 -1.03
C HIS A 64 -3.05 3.51 -1.31
N HIS A 65 -2.76 2.69 -0.29
CA HIS A 65 -2.87 1.23 -0.36
C HIS A 65 -4.29 0.81 0.00
N LEU A 66 -5.08 0.48 -1.01
CA LEU A 66 -6.47 0.03 -0.84
C LEU A 66 -6.56 -1.47 -0.53
N ASP A 67 -5.49 -2.20 -0.76
CA ASP A 67 -5.33 -3.63 -0.47
C ASP A 67 -3.98 -3.91 0.20
N CYS A 68 -3.90 -5.01 0.93
CA CYS A 68 -2.67 -5.50 1.53
C CYS A 68 -1.99 -6.50 0.59
N PRO A 69 -0.74 -6.28 0.15
CA PRO A 69 -0.01 -7.28 -0.62
C PRO A 69 0.44 -8.43 0.28
N LEU A 70 0.62 -9.61 -0.31
CA LEU A 70 1.05 -10.80 0.44
C LEU A 70 2.56 -10.83 0.73
N ARG A 71 3.34 -10.03 -0.02
CA ARG A 71 4.82 -10.01 0.09
C ARG A 71 5.31 -8.64 0.55
N PRO A 72 6.27 -8.60 1.50
CA PRO A 72 6.92 -7.35 1.91
C PRO A 72 7.57 -6.60 0.73
N SER A 73 8.19 -7.33 -0.21
CA SER A 73 8.80 -6.77 -1.41
C SER A 73 7.80 -5.99 -2.28
N ASP A 74 6.55 -6.44 -2.37
CA ASP A 74 5.52 -5.75 -3.13
C ASP A 74 5.14 -4.43 -2.45
N MET A 75 5.11 -4.42 -1.11
CA MET A 75 4.88 -3.21 -0.33
C MET A 75 6.02 -2.20 -0.53
N GLU A 76 7.26 -2.66 -0.44
CA GLU A 76 8.46 -1.83 -0.68
C GLU A 76 8.46 -1.30 -2.11
N GLN A 77 8.13 -2.14 -3.09
CA GLN A 77 8.03 -1.73 -4.48
C GLN A 77 6.95 -0.66 -4.69
N ARG A 78 5.78 -0.79 -4.05
CA ARG A 78 4.72 0.23 -4.11
C ARG A 78 5.20 1.54 -3.48
N ASN A 79 5.79 1.48 -2.29
CA ASN A 79 6.32 2.67 -1.60
C ASN A 79 7.43 3.34 -2.40
N GLY A 80 8.35 2.54 -2.97
CA GLY A 80 9.43 3.02 -3.82
C GLY A 80 9.00 3.78 -5.08
N ARG A 81 7.71 3.77 -5.42
CA ARG A 81 7.18 4.61 -6.52
C ARG A 81 7.05 6.06 -6.13
N ILE A 82 6.71 6.34 -4.90
CA ILE A 82 6.58 7.71 -4.38
C ILE A 82 7.86 8.17 -3.65
N GLU A 83 8.55 7.24 -2.97
CA GLU A 83 9.80 7.51 -2.23
C GLU A 83 11.03 7.57 -3.16
N ARG A 84 10.85 7.92 -4.42
CA ARG A 84 11.89 7.88 -5.45
C ARG A 84 12.55 9.25 -5.64
N GLN A 85 13.82 9.23 -6.06
CA GLN A 85 14.50 10.44 -6.53
C GLN A 85 13.71 11.13 -7.65
N GLY A 86 13.72 12.45 -7.67
CA GLY A 86 12.97 13.27 -8.63
C GLY A 86 11.57 13.61 -8.16
N ASN A 87 11.16 13.25 -6.94
CA ASN A 87 9.99 13.82 -6.31
C ASN A 87 10.34 15.22 -5.77
N GLU A 88 9.57 16.23 -6.14
CA GLU A 88 9.79 17.62 -5.77
C GLU A 88 9.38 17.95 -4.33
N ASN A 89 8.57 17.06 -3.72
CA ASN A 89 8.09 17.26 -2.37
C ASN A 89 9.12 16.80 -1.33
N PRO A 90 9.30 17.52 -0.21
CA PRO A 90 10.22 17.11 0.86
C PRO A 90 9.70 15.92 1.66
N GLU A 91 8.39 15.77 1.73
CA GLU A 91 7.70 14.70 2.45
C GLU A 91 6.54 14.15 1.62
N VAL A 92 6.24 12.88 1.79
CA VAL A 92 5.10 12.21 1.17
C VAL A 92 4.31 11.45 2.21
N ASP A 93 3.00 11.34 1.98
CA ASP A 93 2.09 10.60 2.84
C ASP A 93 1.80 9.21 2.28
N ILE A 94 1.87 8.18 3.11
CA ILE A 94 1.47 6.82 2.76
C ILE A 94 0.27 6.42 3.62
N TYR A 95 -0.84 6.16 2.96
CA TYR A 95 -2.10 5.75 3.59
C TYR A 95 -2.36 4.26 3.37
N ARG A 96 -2.62 3.54 4.45
CA ARG A 96 -3.05 2.13 4.42
C ARG A 96 -4.45 2.05 4.98
N TYR A 97 -5.36 1.49 4.19
CA TYR A 97 -6.76 1.32 4.57
C TYR A 97 -6.95 -0.09 5.09
N VAL A 98 -7.40 -0.19 6.33
CA VAL A 98 -7.63 -1.47 7.01
C VAL A 98 -9.07 -1.51 7.47
N THR A 99 -9.80 -2.52 7.02
CA THR A 99 -11.16 -2.77 7.48
C THR A 99 -11.08 -3.52 8.82
N ASN A 100 -11.72 -2.96 9.84
CA ASN A 100 -11.78 -3.63 11.14
C ASN A 100 -12.59 -4.94 11.06
N LYS A 101 -12.15 -5.95 11.80
CA LYS A 101 -12.77 -7.28 11.80
C LYS A 101 -12.81 -7.94 10.42
N SER A 102 -11.86 -7.59 9.56
CA SER A 102 -11.66 -8.23 8.28
C SER A 102 -10.31 -8.93 8.23
N PHE A 103 -10.14 -9.74 7.22
CA PHE A 103 -8.90 -10.43 6.95
C PHE A 103 -7.72 -9.47 6.65
N ASP A 104 -8.01 -8.24 6.25
CA ASP A 104 -6.98 -7.23 5.94
C ASP A 104 -6.07 -6.92 7.13
N SER A 105 -6.64 -6.80 8.34
CA SER A 105 -5.86 -6.52 9.56
C SER A 105 -4.86 -7.63 9.87
N TYR A 106 -5.26 -8.87 9.66
CA TYR A 106 -4.41 -10.04 9.80
C TYR A 106 -3.30 -10.08 8.74
N LEU A 107 -3.63 -9.81 7.49
CA LEU A 107 -2.64 -9.75 6.40
C LEU A 107 -1.57 -8.67 6.67
N PHE A 108 -1.96 -7.49 7.14
CA PHE A 108 -1.01 -6.44 7.50
C PHE A 108 -0.12 -6.85 8.67
N GLN A 109 -0.65 -7.56 9.66
CA GLN A 109 0.15 -8.07 10.80
C GLN A 109 1.18 -9.10 10.34
N ILE A 110 0.78 -10.05 9.48
CA ILE A 110 1.71 -11.01 8.88
C ILE A 110 2.79 -10.28 8.09
N LEU A 111 2.41 -9.30 7.28
CA LEU A 111 3.34 -8.54 6.47
C LEU A 111 4.38 -7.81 7.34
N GLU A 112 3.95 -7.18 8.43
CA GLU A 112 4.84 -6.51 9.39
C GLU A 112 5.80 -7.49 10.06
N ASN A 113 5.32 -8.66 10.46
CA ASN A 113 6.16 -9.69 11.07
C ASN A 113 7.21 -10.20 10.09
N LYS A 114 6.82 -10.47 8.83
CA LYS A 114 7.76 -10.83 7.75
C LYS A 114 8.81 -9.74 7.51
N GLN A 115 8.39 -8.49 7.51
CA GLN A 115 9.31 -7.37 7.32
C GLN A 115 10.29 -7.22 8.48
N LYS A 116 9.83 -7.36 9.72
CA LYS A 116 10.70 -7.35 10.90
C LYS A 116 11.74 -8.45 10.84
N PHE A 117 11.33 -9.68 10.49
CA PHE A 117 12.23 -10.81 10.35
C PHE A 117 13.29 -10.58 9.27
N ILE A 118 12.87 -10.16 8.06
CA ILE A 118 13.79 -9.83 6.97
C ILE A 118 14.79 -8.77 7.43
N SER A 119 14.32 -7.72 8.11
CA SER A 119 15.20 -6.66 8.63
C SER A 119 16.19 -7.19 9.66
N GLN A 120 15.79 -8.09 10.55
CA GLN A 120 16.68 -8.71 11.52
C GLN A 120 17.77 -9.53 10.84
N VAL A 121 17.41 -10.37 9.87
CA VAL A 121 18.37 -11.20 9.12
C VAL A 121 19.35 -10.35 8.32
N MET A 122 18.88 -9.28 7.68
CA MET A 122 19.69 -8.45 6.80
C MET A 122 20.56 -7.42 7.52
N THR A 123 20.14 -6.96 8.71
CA THR A 123 20.82 -5.85 9.43
C THR A 123 21.50 -6.29 10.71
N SER A 124 21.16 -7.42 11.28
CA SER A 124 21.74 -7.90 12.52
C SER A 124 23.10 -8.55 12.29
N LYS A 125 24.10 -8.13 13.07
CA LYS A 125 25.43 -8.78 13.10
C LYS A 125 25.39 -10.19 13.70
N THR A 126 24.37 -10.48 14.49
CA THR A 126 24.12 -11.79 15.11
C THR A 126 22.63 -12.10 14.94
N PRO A 127 22.22 -12.72 13.83
CA PRO A 127 20.82 -13.12 13.67
C PRO A 127 20.46 -14.16 14.75
N GLU A 128 19.28 -14.02 15.34
CA GLU A 128 18.74 -15.05 16.23
C GLU A 128 18.65 -16.37 15.47
N ARG A 129 19.13 -17.46 16.11
CA ARG A 129 19.17 -18.79 15.49
C ARG A 129 17.80 -19.44 15.30
N THR A 130 16.78 -18.92 15.96
CA THR A 130 15.41 -19.42 15.90
C THR A 130 14.49 -18.26 15.52
N CYS A 131 13.88 -18.37 14.36
CA CYS A 131 12.66 -17.63 14.04
C CYS A 131 11.48 -18.52 14.42
N ALA A 132 10.51 -17.99 15.16
CA ALA A 132 9.23 -18.67 15.26
C ALA A 132 8.71 -18.89 13.82
N ASP A 133 8.47 -20.13 13.48
CA ASP A 133 8.05 -20.51 12.13
C ASP A 133 6.74 -19.78 11.83
N MET A 134 6.77 -18.90 10.84
CA MET A 134 5.60 -18.06 10.55
C MET A 134 4.45 -18.87 9.95
N ASP A 135 4.74 -20.11 9.53
CA ASP A 135 3.74 -21.06 9.08
C ASP A 135 3.00 -21.70 10.28
N GLU A 136 3.63 -21.79 11.46
CA GLU A 136 2.96 -22.24 12.70
C GLU A 136 1.96 -21.20 13.26
N THR A 137 2.08 -19.94 12.85
CA THR A 137 1.11 -18.88 13.18
C THR A 137 0.06 -18.70 12.09
N ALA A 138 0.05 -19.54 11.05
CA ALA A 138 -1.02 -19.53 10.06
C ALA A 138 -2.34 -19.88 10.76
N LEU A 139 -3.27 -18.94 10.75
CA LEU A 139 -4.61 -19.18 11.30
C LEU A 139 -5.26 -20.35 10.55
N ASP A 140 -5.83 -21.27 11.29
CA ASP A 140 -6.68 -22.30 10.71
C ASP A 140 -7.90 -21.65 10.02
N TYR A 141 -8.47 -22.34 9.04
CA TYR A 141 -9.65 -21.85 8.30
C TYR A 141 -10.80 -21.43 9.24
N ALA A 142 -10.98 -22.14 10.34
CA ALA A 142 -11.98 -21.82 11.36
C ALA A 142 -11.69 -20.49 12.06
N GLU A 143 -10.43 -20.20 12.34
CA GLU A 143 -9.99 -18.95 12.97
C GLU A 143 -10.13 -17.76 12.01
N VAL A 144 -9.76 -17.95 10.74
CA VAL A 144 -9.97 -16.95 9.69
C VAL A 144 -11.44 -16.61 9.55
N LYS A 145 -12.30 -17.63 9.49
CA LYS A 145 -13.75 -17.48 9.41
C LYS A 145 -14.32 -16.75 10.63
N ALA A 146 -13.85 -17.08 11.83
CA ALA A 146 -14.29 -16.43 13.06
C ALA A 146 -13.81 -14.98 13.14
N LEU A 147 -12.63 -14.67 12.63
CA LEU A 147 -12.07 -13.33 12.55
C LEU A 147 -12.88 -12.46 11.58
N CYS A 148 -13.24 -13.00 10.43
CA CYS A 148 -14.13 -12.36 9.45
C CYS A 148 -15.56 -12.18 9.97
N ALA A 149 -16.05 -13.13 10.77
CA ALA A 149 -17.36 -13.05 11.42
C ALA A 149 -17.41 -12.07 12.60
N GLY A 150 -16.26 -11.50 12.99
CA GLY A 150 -16.16 -10.55 14.09
C GLY A 150 -16.28 -11.16 15.49
N ASN A 151 -15.91 -12.42 15.66
CA ASN A 151 -15.94 -13.09 16.96
C ASN A 151 -14.88 -12.51 17.89
N PRO A 152 -15.25 -11.88 19.06
CA PRO A 152 -14.32 -11.17 19.91
C PRO A 152 -13.35 -12.07 20.69
N ASN A 153 -13.58 -13.39 20.72
CA ASN A 153 -12.80 -14.33 21.52
C ASN A 153 -11.45 -14.72 20.89
N ILE A 154 -11.24 -14.41 19.61
CA ILE A 154 -9.98 -14.75 18.91
C ILE A 154 -9.00 -13.57 18.87
N THR A 155 -9.49 -12.34 19.02
CA THR A 155 -8.66 -11.15 19.03
C THR A 155 -8.25 -10.76 20.46
N ARG A 156 -7.29 -11.48 21.08
CA ARG A 156 -6.59 -11.02 22.28
C ARG A 156 -5.59 -9.90 21.95
N GLY A 157 -6.03 -8.82 21.36
CA GLY A 157 -5.19 -7.65 21.07
C GLY A 157 -5.98 -6.58 20.33
N ALA A 158 -6.55 -5.68 21.10
CA ALA A 158 -6.94 -4.32 20.74
C ALA A 158 -7.60 -4.12 19.37
N PHE A 159 -8.84 -4.56 19.21
CA PHE A 159 -9.68 -4.06 18.12
C PHE A 159 -11.00 -3.47 18.66
N GLY A 160 -11.07 -2.13 18.63
CA GLY A 160 -12.27 -1.40 18.97
C GLY A 160 -13.42 -1.61 17.98
N LYS A 161 -14.63 -1.27 18.42
CA LYS A 161 -15.90 -1.44 17.69
C LYS A 161 -15.89 -0.82 16.28
N GLY A 162 -16.08 -1.64 15.26
CA GLY A 162 -16.63 -1.34 13.94
C GLY A 162 -16.22 -0.03 13.25
N ARG A 163 -14.92 0.21 12.97
CA ARG A 163 -14.46 1.38 12.22
C ARG A 163 -13.37 0.98 11.21
N PHE A 164 -13.34 1.69 10.09
CA PHE A 164 -12.19 1.67 9.20
C PHE A 164 -11.04 2.40 9.86
N TYR A 165 -9.84 1.82 9.82
CA TYR A 165 -8.64 2.50 10.25
C TYR A 165 -7.84 2.93 9.03
N VAL A 166 -7.38 4.17 9.05
CA VAL A 166 -6.44 4.69 8.07
C VAL A 166 -5.13 4.92 8.81
N ILE A 167 -4.14 4.09 8.49
CA ILE A 167 -2.79 4.27 9.02
C ILE A 167 -2.06 5.22 8.09
N LYS A 168 -1.77 6.42 8.59
CA LYS A 168 -0.98 7.42 7.86
C LYS A 168 0.48 7.36 8.32
N THR A 169 1.38 7.19 7.38
CA THR A 169 2.83 7.27 7.63
C THR A 169 3.41 8.40 6.79
N LYS A 170 4.09 9.34 7.42
CA LYS A 170 4.88 10.35 6.73
C LYS A 170 6.26 9.82 6.42
N ARG A 171 6.75 10.06 5.21
CA ARG A 171 8.08 9.72 4.77
C ARG A 171 8.81 10.98 4.28
N ALA A 172 9.90 11.32 4.94
CA ALA A 172 10.81 12.35 4.47
C ALA A 172 11.62 11.80 3.29
N LEU A 173 11.65 12.55 2.19
CA LEU A 173 12.46 12.20 1.02
C LEU A 173 13.86 12.76 1.23
N ARG A 174 14.87 11.90 1.16
CA ARG A 174 16.27 12.33 1.24
C ARG A 174 16.59 13.12 -0.02
N LYS A 175 16.89 14.41 0.15
CA LYS A 175 17.59 15.20 -0.86
C LYS A 175 19.01 14.66 -0.93
N MET A 176 19.38 14.02 -2.03
CA MET A 176 20.78 13.86 -2.41
C MET A 176 21.23 15.09 -3.16
#